data_a2de93034b75de204338c0b2195264eb
#
_entry.id   a2de93034b75de204338c0b2195264eb
#
_cell.length_a   1.000
_cell.length_b   1.000
_cell.length_c   1.000
_cell.angle_alpha   90.00
_cell.angle_beta   90.00
_cell.angle_gamma   90.00
#
_symmetry.space_group_name_H-M   'P 1'
#
loop_
_entity.id
_entity.type
_entity.pdbx_description
1 polymer ?
#
loop_
_entity_poly.entity_id
_entity_poly.type
_entity_poly.pdbx_seq_one_letter_code
_entity_poly.pdbx_strand_id
1 'polypeptide(L)' 'MKVAEIKELTNAEIEERLAVETDNLSRLKLNHAISPLDNPSQIKVVRRGIARMMTELRRRELNETITN' A
#
# COMPACT_ATOMS: atom_id res chain seq x y z
N MET A 1 3.03 -7.15 1.58
CA MET A 1 3.78 -7.32 0.31
C MET A 1 5.25 -7.04 0.50
N LYS A 2 6.08 -7.86 -0.10
CA LYS A 2 7.52 -7.63 -0.08
C LYS A 2 7.89 -6.61 -1.16
N VAL A 3 8.95 -5.85 -0.91
CA VAL A 3 9.44 -4.84 -1.86
C VAL A 3 9.73 -5.44 -3.23
N ALA A 4 10.32 -6.63 -3.26
CA ALA A 4 10.65 -7.31 -4.52
C ALA A 4 9.40 -7.60 -5.36
N GLU A 5 8.32 -7.99 -4.73
CA GLU A 5 7.04 -8.25 -5.41
C GLU A 5 6.47 -6.97 -6.02
N ILE A 6 6.55 -5.88 -5.29
CA ILE A 6 6.05 -4.58 -5.76
C ILE A 6 6.84 -4.10 -6.97
N LYS A 7 8.15 -4.31 -6.99
CA LYS A 7 9.00 -3.89 -8.09
C LYS A 7 8.68 -4.61 -9.41
N GLU A 8 8.10 -5.80 -9.34
CA GLU A 8 7.71 -6.57 -10.52
C GLU A 8 6.38 -6.11 -11.12
N LEU A 9 5.60 -5.33 -10.38
CA LEU A 9 4.29 -4.87 -10.85
C LEU A 9 4.42 -3.66 -11.78
N THR A 10 3.49 -3.56 -12.73
CA THR A 10 3.38 -2.36 -13.56
C THR A 10 2.79 -1.21 -12.75
N ASN A 11 2.93 0.01 -13.22
CA ASN A 11 2.35 1.18 -12.56
C ASN A 11 0.83 1.04 -12.40
N ALA A 12 0.14 0.57 -13.44
CA ALA A 12 -1.31 0.36 -13.38
C ALA A 12 -1.69 -0.67 -12.33
N GLU A 13 -0.92 -1.76 -12.24
CA GLU A 13 -1.14 -2.81 -11.26
C GLU A 13 -0.93 -2.29 -9.83
N ILE A 14 0.10 -1.49 -9.62
CA ILE A 14 0.36 -0.88 -8.31
C ILE A 14 -0.77 0.06 -7.92
N GLU A 15 -1.22 0.90 -8.83
CA GLU A 15 -2.30 1.85 -8.57
C GLU A 15 -3.60 1.14 -8.22
N GLU A 16 -3.93 0.07 -8.95
CA GLU A 16 -5.11 -0.74 -8.67
C GLU A 16 -5.02 -1.39 -7.29
N ARG A 17 -3.86 -1.99 -7.00
CA ARG A 17 -3.62 -2.63 -5.72
C ARG A 17 -3.67 -1.63 -4.57
N LEU A 18 -3.12 -0.44 -4.82
CA LEU A 18 -3.11 0.64 -3.83
C LEU A 18 -4.54 1.07 -3.48
N ALA A 19 -5.42 1.18 -4.47
CA ALA A 19 -6.81 1.52 -4.23
C ALA A 19 -7.52 0.47 -3.40
N VAL A 20 -7.31 -0.82 -3.72
CA VAL A 20 -7.89 -1.93 -2.97
C VAL A 20 -7.40 -1.95 -1.53
N GLU A 21 -6.10 -1.78 -1.32
CA GLU A 21 -5.52 -1.82 0.03
C GLU A 21 -5.92 -0.60 0.86
N THR A 22 -6.08 0.56 0.24
CA THR A 22 -6.56 1.76 0.92
C THR A 22 -7.99 1.56 1.43
N ASP A 23 -8.84 0.97 0.61
CA ASP A 23 -10.21 0.63 1.00
C ASP A 23 -10.21 -0.39 2.15
N ASN A 24 -9.37 -1.41 2.03
CA ASN A 24 -9.20 -2.43 3.06
C ASN A 24 -8.76 -1.83 4.39
N LEU A 25 -7.81 -0.89 4.34
CA LEU A 25 -7.34 -0.19 5.53
C LEU A 25 -8.48 0.57 6.22
N SER A 26 -9.31 1.25 5.44
CA SER A 26 -10.47 1.99 5.98
C SER A 26 -11.43 1.05 6.70
N ARG A 27 -11.69 -0.11 6.11
CA ARG A 27 -12.56 -1.12 6.72
C ARG A 27 -11.97 -1.69 8.01
N LEU A 28 -10.67 -1.96 8.02
CA LEU A 28 -9.99 -2.47 9.21
C LEU A 28 -10.01 -1.47 10.35
N LYS A 29 -9.82 -0.19 10.03
CA LYS A 29 -9.89 0.88 11.04
C LYS A 29 -11.29 0.99 11.63
N LEU A 30 -12.32 0.90 10.78
CA LEU A 30 -13.71 0.94 11.22
C LEU A 30 -14.03 -0.25 12.12
N ASN A 31 -13.65 -1.44 11.70
CA ASN A 31 -13.86 -2.66 12.48
C ASN A 31 -13.16 -2.59 13.83
N HIS A 32 -11.94 -2.07 13.87
CA HIS A 32 -11.19 -1.91 15.11
C HIS A 32 -11.85 -0.91 16.05
N ALA A 33 -12.45 0.15 15.50
CA ALA A 33 -13.17 1.14 16.30
C ALA A 33 -14.43 0.55 16.93
N ILE A 34 -15.11 -0.36 16.19
CA ILE A 34 -16.32 -1.02 16.67
C ILE A 34 -15.96 -2.13 17.66
N SER A 35 -14.89 -2.86 17.40
CA SER A 35 -14.47 -4.02 18.19
C SER A 35 -12.99 -3.90 18.54
N PRO A 36 -12.65 -3.10 19.57
CA PRO A 36 -11.25 -2.80 19.92
C PRO A 36 -10.46 -4.01 20.45
N LEU A 37 -11.12 -5.14 20.66
CA LEU A 37 -10.45 -6.37 21.09
C LEU A 37 -9.73 -7.08 19.95
N ASP A 38 -10.00 -6.71 18.71
CA ASP A 38 -9.33 -7.29 17.54
C ASP A 38 -7.86 -6.89 17.50
N ASN A 39 -7.05 -7.79 16.98
CA ASN A 39 -5.61 -7.56 16.89
C ASN A 39 -5.30 -6.45 15.85
N PRO A 40 -4.64 -5.35 16.25
CA PRO A 40 -4.32 -4.26 15.33
C PRO A 40 -3.17 -4.56 14.37
N SER A 41 -2.54 -5.72 14.45
CA SER A 41 -1.39 -6.05 13.61
C SER A 41 -1.71 -6.03 12.12
N GLN A 42 -2.93 -6.39 11.74
CA GLN A 42 -3.36 -6.33 10.34
C GLN A 42 -3.35 -4.91 9.80
N ILE A 43 -3.74 -3.94 10.61
CA ILE A 43 -3.72 -2.52 10.24
C ILE A 43 -2.29 -2.09 9.92
N LYS A 44 -1.33 -2.49 10.75
CA LYS A 44 0.08 -2.16 10.54
C LYS A 44 0.61 -2.77 9.25
N VAL A 45 0.28 -4.02 8.98
CA VAL A 45 0.72 -4.73 7.77
C VAL A 45 0.20 -4.04 6.51
N VAL A 46 -1.09 -3.69 6.50
CA VAL A 46 -1.71 -3.03 5.36
C VAL A 46 -1.12 -1.63 5.16
N ARG A 47 -0.94 -0.87 6.23
CA ARG A 47 -0.33 0.46 6.15
C ARG A 47 1.08 0.41 5.57
N ARG A 48 1.89 -0.56 5.99
CA ARG A 48 3.25 -0.73 5.47
C ARG A 48 3.24 -1.11 4.00
N GLY A 49 2.32 -1.97 3.58
CA GLY A 49 2.14 -2.32 2.18
C GLY A 49 1.80 -1.12 1.33
N ILE A 50 0.86 -0.29 1.78
CA ILE A 50 0.47 0.94 1.11
C ILE A 50 1.68 1.88 0.99
N ALA A 51 2.41 2.08 2.07
CA ALA A 51 3.58 2.95 2.08
C ALA A 51 4.65 2.47 1.10
N ARG A 52 4.88 1.17 1.02
CA ARG A 52 5.86 0.58 0.09
C ARG A 52 5.45 0.79 -1.37
N MET A 53 4.16 0.63 -1.67
CA MET A 53 3.64 0.85 -3.02
C MET A 53 3.75 2.32 -3.42
N MET A 54 3.42 3.23 -2.53
CA MET A 54 3.55 4.66 -2.77
C MET A 54 5.01 5.06 -2.99
N THR A 55 5.92 4.49 -2.19
CA THR A 55 7.36 4.74 -2.32
C THR A 55 7.87 4.27 -3.68
N GLU A 56 7.44 3.10 -4.14
CA GLU A 56 7.85 2.58 -5.44
C GLU A 56 7.34 3.44 -6.60
N LEU A 57 6.08 3.88 -6.54
CA LEU A 57 5.53 4.76 -7.56
C LEU A 57 6.31 6.08 -7.61
N ARG A 58 6.62 6.64 -6.45
CA ARG A 58 7.37 7.88 -6.38
C ARG A 58 8.79 7.71 -6.92
N ARG A 59 9.43 6.58 -6.60
CA ARG A 59 10.75 6.27 -7.12
C ARG A 59 10.75 6.21 -8.65
N ARG A 60 9.75 5.57 -9.23
CA ARG A 60 9.61 5.48 -10.69
C ARG A 60 9.39 6.84 -11.32
N GLU A 61 8.54 7.66 -10.71
CA GLU A 61 8.27 9.01 -11.18
C GLU A 61 9.55 9.86 -11.16
N LEU A 62 10.33 9.79 -10.08
CA LEU A 62 11.59 10.52 -9.98
C LEU A 62 12.61 10.04 -11.02
N ASN A 63 12.69 8.73 -11.26
CA ASN A 63 13.59 8.19 -12.26
C ASN A 63 13.23 8.65 -13.67
N GLU A 64 11.94 8.72 -13.99
CA GLU A 64 11.49 9.23 -15.28
C GLU A 64 11.89 10.69 -15.45
N THR A 65 11.78 11.48 -14.41
CA THR A 65 12.16 12.89 -14.44
C THR A 65 13.66 13.05 -14.64
N ILE A 66 14.48 12.20 -14.04
CA ILE A 66 15.94 12.26 -14.14
C ILE A 66 16.43 11.80 -15.51
N THR A 67 15.78 10.79 -16.08
CA THR A 67 16.21 10.23 -17.38
C THR A 67 15.82 11.09 -18.56
N ASN A 68 14.96 12.04 -18.36
CA ASN A 68 14.61 13.01 -19.40
C ASN A 68 15.58 14.19 -19.41
#